data_9d2fa477429aa93a2c0c10795608ac95
#
_entry.id   9d2fa477429aa93a2c0c10795608ac95
#
_cell.length_a   1.000
_cell.length_b   1.000
_cell.length_c   1.000
_cell.angle_alpha   90.00
_cell.angle_beta   90.00
_cell.angle_gamma   90.00
#
_symmetry.space_group_name_H-M   'P 1'
#
loop_
_entity.id
_entity.type
_entity.pdbx_description
1 polymer ?
#
loop_
_entity_poly.entity_id
_entity_poly.type
_entity_poly.pdbx_seq_one_letter_code
_entity_poly.pdbx_strand_id
1 'polypeptide(L)'
;ELKGKMKEKIEANAELGLLSKKLATILLDVPVEFDAKNFELTAPDSVKVSAIFQDLEFRRLIDNFNKTFAVNPPESSASSSEGSAPKPAAKSVVTPTTEAGSGQFSLFGGDEPSAATAIQKYGRETATSIPHFYQNVRGDLGLKLFIKQLMNQTSVCFDTETTGLNPLTAELVGIAFSWEAHKGFYVSFPESFDDAQNLIEVLRPFFEATHIEKIGQNLKYDLKVLHKYKIDVKGPLFDTMIAHYLINADMRHNMDVLAETYLNYTPIPITDLIGKKGKNQLSMREVSIEKLTEYAVEDADITYQLASHFKKELTDAETLKLFNAIEIPLVKVL
;
A
#
# COMPACT_ATOMS: atom_id res chain seq x y z
N GLU A 1 40.26 13.13 -33.11
CA GLU A 1 41.20 12.87 -31.99
C GLU A 1 40.61 13.40 -30.68
N LEU A 2 40.53 12.52 -29.67
CA LEU A 2 40.04 12.88 -28.35
C LEU A 2 41.12 13.64 -27.58
N LYS A 3 40.73 14.72 -26.85
CA LYS A 3 41.68 15.58 -26.10
C LYS A 3 41.19 15.72 -24.64
N GLY A 4 42.15 16.02 -23.73
CA GLY A 4 41.89 16.35 -22.35
C GLY A 4 41.36 15.16 -21.51
N LYS A 5 40.62 15.47 -20.44
CA LYS A 5 40.13 14.45 -19.45
C LYS A 5 39.36 13.27 -20.02
N MET A 6 38.75 13.42 -21.22
CA MET A 6 38.04 12.33 -21.87
C MET A 6 39.01 11.33 -22.47
N LYS A 7 40.13 11.79 -23.06
CA LYS A 7 41.20 10.95 -23.54
C LYS A 7 41.82 10.11 -22.37
N GLU A 8 42.18 10.78 -21.28
CA GLU A 8 42.72 10.13 -20.09
C GLU A 8 41.77 9.06 -19.51
N LYS A 9 40.48 9.34 -19.45
CA LYS A 9 39.47 8.36 -18.99
C LYS A 9 39.38 7.14 -19.90
N ILE A 10 39.45 7.33 -21.21
CA ILE A 10 39.35 6.23 -22.17
C ILE A 10 40.62 5.38 -22.14
N GLU A 11 41.79 6.03 -22.06
CA GLU A 11 43.08 5.33 -21.97
C GLU A 11 43.18 4.52 -20.66
N ALA A 12 42.75 5.10 -19.53
CA ALA A 12 42.74 4.43 -18.22
C ALA A 12 41.76 3.25 -18.13
N ASN A 13 40.71 3.21 -18.95
CA ASN A 13 39.67 2.18 -18.91
C ASN A 13 39.59 1.38 -20.24
N ALA A 14 40.62 1.40 -21.06
CA ALA A 14 40.62 0.74 -22.37
C ALA A 14 40.33 -0.77 -22.28
N GLU A 15 40.95 -1.48 -21.34
CA GLU A 15 40.73 -2.90 -21.11
C GLU A 15 39.30 -3.19 -20.65
N LEU A 16 38.75 -2.36 -19.76
CA LEU A 16 37.38 -2.49 -19.28
C LEU A 16 36.36 -2.24 -20.42
N GLY A 17 36.69 -1.32 -21.33
CA GLY A 17 35.89 -1.07 -22.54
C GLY A 17 35.90 -2.26 -23.50
N LEU A 18 37.04 -2.90 -23.70
CA LEU A 18 37.17 -4.11 -24.51
C LEU A 18 36.42 -5.31 -23.89
N LEU A 19 36.53 -5.47 -22.57
CA LEU A 19 35.78 -6.49 -21.82
C LEU A 19 34.28 -6.26 -21.93
N SER A 20 33.81 -5.03 -21.74
CA SER A 20 32.40 -4.66 -21.89
C SER A 20 31.88 -4.96 -23.28
N LYS A 21 32.67 -4.66 -24.35
CA LYS A 21 32.34 -4.99 -25.70
C LYS A 21 32.22 -6.51 -25.89
N LYS A 22 33.15 -7.27 -25.35
CA LYS A 22 33.13 -8.75 -25.43
C LYS A 22 31.89 -9.33 -24.73
N LEU A 23 31.53 -8.80 -23.54
CA LEU A 23 30.35 -9.24 -22.78
C LEU A 23 29.04 -8.85 -23.45
N ALA A 24 28.99 -7.71 -24.15
CA ALA A 24 27.83 -7.25 -24.89
C ALA A 24 27.68 -7.90 -26.27
N THR A 25 28.71 -8.59 -26.75
CA THR A 25 28.66 -9.25 -28.06
C THR A 25 27.96 -10.61 -27.94
N ILE A 26 26.89 -10.79 -28.70
CA ILE A 26 26.15 -12.06 -28.78
C ILE A 26 27.03 -13.13 -29.34
N LEU A 27 27.14 -14.28 -28.69
CA LEU A 27 27.75 -15.49 -29.20
C LEU A 27 26.86 -16.06 -30.31
N LEU A 28 27.41 -16.17 -31.55
CA LEU A 28 26.67 -16.68 -32.73
C LEU A 28 26.94 -18.16 -33.00
N ASP A 29 28.00 -18.70 -32.44
CA ASP A 29 28.53 -20.04 -32.66
C ASP A 29 28.43 -20.94 -31.39
N VAL A 30 27.33 -20.75 -30.64
CA VAL A 30 27.05 -21.64 -29.52
C VAL A 30 26.78 -23.03 -30.02
N PRO A 31 27.48 -24.08 -29.52
CA PRO A 31 27.32 -25.46 -29.99
C PRO A 31 26.02 -26.07 -29.44
N VAL A 32 24.87 -25.58 -29.93
CA VAL A 32 23.54 -26.06 -29.55
C VAL A 32 22.83 -26.52 -30.82
N GLU A 33 22.38 -27.75 -30.84
CA GLU A 33 21.46 -28.22 -31.87
C GLU A 33 20.09 -27.59 -31.65
N PHE A 34 19.67 -26.74 -32.58
CA PHE A 34 18.36 -26.12 -32.55
C PHE A 34 17.31 -27.05 -33.19
N ASP A 35 16.41 -27.58 -32.35
CA ASP A 35 15.22 -28.28 -32.84
C ASP A 35 13.98 -27.44 -32.54
N ALA A 36 13.34 -26.86 -33.54
CA ALA A 36 12.16 -26.00 -33.41
C ALA A 36 11.00 -26.67 -32.66
N LYS A 37 10.88 -28.00 -32.76
CA LYS A 37 9.81 -28.73 -32.04
C LYS A 37 9.96 -28.70 -30.53
N ASN A 38 11.19 -28.61 -30.02
CA ASN A 38 11.45 -28.54 -28.60
C ASN A 38 11.07 -27.16 -27.99
N PHE A 39 10.82 -26.16 -28.84
CA PHE A 39 10.41 -24.80 -28.47
C PHE A 39 8.94 -24.52 -28.75
N GLU A 40 8.18 -25.53 -29.23
CA GLU A 40 6.72 -25.38 -29.34
C GLU A 40 6.09 -25.33 -27.95
N LEU A 41 5.30 -24.27 -27.68
CA LEU A 41 4.52 -24.14 -26.47
C LEU A 41 3.40 -25.19 -26.46
N THR A 42 3.54 -26.20 -25.61
CA THR A 42 2.45 -27.14 -25.31
C THR A 42 1.59 -26.63 -24.19
N ALA A 43 0.29 -26.98 -24.21
CA ALA A 43 -0.61 -26.61 -23.12
C ALA A 43 -0.08 -27.22 -21.80
N PRO A 44 0.11 -26.40 -20.75
CA PRO A 44 0.59 -26.91 -19.48
C PRO A 44 -0.44 -27.80 -18.80
N ASP A 45 0.02 -28.76 -18.00
CA ASP A 45 -0.85 -29.55 -17.12
C ASP A 45 -1.33 -28.65 -15.96
N SER A 46 -2.49 -28.07 -16.15
CA SER A 46 -3.07 -27.07 -15.21
C SER A 46 -3.33 -27.66 -13.83
N VAL A 47 -3.63 -28.94 -13.73
CA VAL A 47 -3.88 -29.61 -12.45
C VAL A 47 -2.59 -29.72 -11.66
N LYS A 48 -1.51 -30.17 -12.29
CA LYS A 48 -0.20 -30.28 -11.64
C LYS A 48 0.38 -28.92 -11.26
N VAL A 49 0.29 -27.94 -12.17
CA VAL A 49 0.80 -26.58 -11.91
C VAL A 49 0.03 -25.94 -10.75
N SER A 50 -1.30 -26.06 -10.74
CA SER A 50 -2.11 -25.51 -9.66
C SER A 50 -1.81 -26.20 -8.31
N ALA A 51 -1.62 -27.53 -8.31
CA ALA A 51 -1.27 -28.25 -7.10
C ALA A 51 0.10 -27.84 -6.54
N ILE A 52 1.12 -27.67 -7.40
CA ILE A 52 2.45 -27.19 -7.01
C ILE A 52 2.37 -25.77 -6.45
N PHE A 53 1.64 -24.88 -7.13
CA PHE A 53 1.50 -23.49 -6.67
C PHE A 53 0.70 -23.39 -5.37
N GLN A 54 -0.26 -24.27 -5.13
CA GLN A 54 -0.97 -24.35 -3.84
C GLN A 54 -0.06 -24.84 -2.72
N ASP A 55 0.73 -25.90 -2.97
CA ASP A 55 1.68 -26.45 -2.01
C ASP A 55 2.78 -25.42 -1.64
N LEU A 56 3.19 -24.60 -2.60
CA LEU A 56 4.16 -23.52 -2.42
C LEU A 56 3.50 -22.19 -1.99
N GLU A 57 2.19 -22.16 -1.77
CA GLU A 57 1.40 -20.97 -1.41
C GLU A 57 1.52 -19.79 -2.40
N PHE A 58 1.85 -20.03 -3.65
CA PHE A 58 2.03 -19.03 -4.70
C PHE A 58 0.68 -18.56 -5.29
N ARG A 59 -0.21 -18.01 -4.47
CA ARG A 59 -1.57 -17.60 -4.85
C ARG A 59 -1.61 -16.71 -6.07
N ARG A 60 -0.73 -15.71 -6.15
CA ARG A 60 -0.67 -14.79 -7.29
C ARG A 60 -0.22 -15.46 -8.59
N LEU A 61 0.65 -16.47 -8.51
CA LEU A 61 1.07 -17.23 -9.68
C LEU A 61 -0.05 -18.13 -10.19
N ILE A 62 -0.87 -18.71 -9.32
CA ILE A 62 -2.07 -19.46 -9.71
C ILE A 62 -3.02 -18.58 -10.51
N ASP A 63 -3.32 -17.38 -10.00
CA ASP A 63 -4.22 -16.45 -10.67
C ASP A 63 -3.70 -16.02 -12.05
N ASN A 64 -2.42 -15.70 -12.15
CA ASN A 64 -1.79 -15.34 -13.41
C ASN A 64 -1.75 -16.52 -14.40
N PHE A 65 -1.46 -17.71 -13.91
CA PHE A 65 -1.46 -18.92 -14.70
C PHE A 65 -2.84 -19.21 -15.26
N ASN A 66 -3.87 -19.19 -14.42
CA ASN A 66 -5.25 -19.43 -14.82
C ASN A 66 -5.74 -18.41 -15.86
N LYS A 67 -5.34 -17.13 -15.72
CA LYS A 67 -5.65 -16.09 -16.71
C LYS A 67 -4.95 -16.30 -18.04
N THR A 68 -3.67 -16.69 -18.00
CA THR A 68 -2.85 -16.84 -19.21
C THR A 68 -3.28 -18.05 -20.03
N PHE A 69 -3.67 -19.14 -19.37
CA PHE A 69 -4.01 -20.41 -20.02
C PHE A 69 -5.51 -20.71 -20.02
N ALA A 70 -6.37 -19.73 -19.67
CA ALA A 70 -7.83 -19.84 -19.68
C ALA A 70 -8.38 -21.11 -18.99
N VAL A 71 -7.76 -21.50 -17.88
CA VAL A 71 -8.20 -22.66 -17.09
C VAL A 71 -9.38 -22.27 -16.23
N ASN A 72 -10.56 -22.78 -16.52
CA ASN A 72 -11.70 -22.64 -15.62
C ASN A 72 -11.42 -23.37 -14.31
N PRO A 73 -11.69 -22.76 -13.14
CA PRO A 73 -11.54 -23.47 -11.87
C PRO A 73 -12.45 -24.71 -11.85
N PRO A 74 -12.04 -25.81 -11.19
CA PRO A 74 -12.89 -26.99 -11.06
C PRO A 74 -14.19 -26.60 -10.35
N GLU A 75 -15.32 -26.90 -10.98
CA GLU A 75 -16.63 -26.71 -10.40
C GLU A 75 -16.73 -27.50 -9.09
N SER A 76 -16.79 -26.78 -7.98
CA SER A 76 -17.20 -27.38 -6.71
C SER A 76 -18.69 -27.73 -6.83
N SER A 77 -18.97 -29.01 -6.74
CA SER A 77 -20.30 -29.59 -6.74
C SER A 77 -21.23 -28.90 -5.73
N ALA A 78 -22.17 -28.11 -6.23
CA ALA A 78 -23.38 -27.76 -5.49
C ALA A 78 -24.59 -27.95 -6.40
N SER A 79 -25.51 -28.73 -5.88
CA SER A 79 -26.74 -29.29 -6.46
C SER A 79 -27.67 -28.29 -7.12
N SER A 80 -28.17 -28.73 -8.25
CA SER A 80 -29.47 -28.50 -8.93
C SER A 80 -30.56 -27.66 -8.27
N SER A 81 -31.09 -26.65 -9.00
CA SER A 81 -32.52 -26.51 -9.27
C SER A 81 -32.79 -25.71 -10.53
N GLU A 82 -33.74 -26.22 -11.32
CA GLU A 82 -34.15 -25.84 -12.66
C GLU A 82 -34.83 -24.48 -12.78
N GLY A 83 -34.79 -23.89 -13.99
CA GLY A 83 -35.85 -23.04 -14.45
C GLY A 83 -35.53 -21.98 -15.52
N SER A 84 -35.76 -22.39 -16.79
CA SER A 84 -36.23 -21.60 -17.95
C SER A 84 -35.40 -20.49 -18.61
N ALA A 85 -35.05 -20.78 -19.84
CA ALA A 85 -34.65 -19.88 -20.96
C ALA A 85 -35.86 -19.25 -21.65
N PRO A 86 -35.83 -18.48 -22.82
CA PRO A 86 -34.66 -17.97 -23.57
C PRO A 86 -34.84 -16.57 -24.27
N LYS A 87 -33.71 -15.99 -24.71
CA LYS A 87 -33.41 -15.26 -26.01
C LYS A 87 -34.15 -13.97 -26.43
N PRO A 88 -33.63 -13.15 -27.42
CA PRO A 88 -32.36 -13.12 -28.14
C PRO A 88 -31.70 -11.72 -28.41
N ALA A 89 -30.46 -11.75 -28.74
CA ALA A 89 -29.62 -10.99 -29.72
C ALA A 89 -29.80 -9.51 -30.08
N ALA A 90 -28.70 -8.77 -30.06
CA ALA A 90 -28.29 -7.87 -31.16
C ALA A 90 -26.76 -7.71 -31.19
N LYS A 91 -26.20 -7.88 -32.40
CA LYS A 91 -24.81 -7.69 -32.80
C LYS A 91 -24.47 -6.21 -32.96
N SER A 92 -23.30 -5.77 -32.58
CA SER A 92 -22.62 -4.70 -33.29
C SER A 92 -21.12 -4.98 -33.33
N VAL A 93 -20.62 -5.01 -34.55
CA VAL A 93 -19.20 -5.17 -34.97
C VAL A 93 -18.53 -3.82 -34.83
N VAL A 94 -17.34 -3.77 -34.22
CA VAL A 94 -16.37 -2.70 -34.40
C VAL A 94 -14.98 -3.32 -34.57
N THR A 95 -14.41 -3.03 -35.71
CA THR A 95 -13.09 -3.40 -36.23
C THR A 95 -11.93 -2.80 -35.40
N PRO A 96 -10.77 -3.46 -35.36
CA PRO A 96 -9.59 -2.96 -34.64
C PRO A 96 -8.74 -2.04 -35.54
N THR A 97 -8.34 -0.90 -35.04
CA THR A 97 -7.24 -0.11 -35.57
C THR A 97 -5.97 -0.40 -34.78
N THR A 98 -4.98 -0.91 -35.47
CA THR A 98 -3.60 -1.11 -35.04
C THR A 98 -2.86 0.22 -34.97
N GLU A 99 -2.27 0.54 -33.83
CA GLU A 99 -1.07 1.38 -33.79
C GLU A 99 -0.02 0.74 -32.87
N ALA A 100 1.14 0.50 -33.45
CA ALA A 100 2.30 -0.09 -32.83
C ALA A 100 3.03 0.98 -31.99
N GLY A 101 3.10 0.79 -30.69
CA GLY A 101 3.94 1.56 -29.77
C GLY A 101 4.86 0.63 -29.00
N SER A 102 6.17 0.78 -29.23
CA SER A 102 7.26 0.05 -28.59
C SER A 102 7.20 0.19 -27.06
N GLY A 103 6.76 -0.83 -26.37
CA GLY A 103 6.74 -0.91 -24.92
C GLY A 103 8.05 -1.42 -24.35
N GLN A 104 8.83 -0.55 -23.77
CA GLN A 104 10.00 -0.88 -22.96
C GLN A 104 9.53 -1.46 -21.62
N PHE A 105 9.90 -2.72 -21.34
CA PHE A 105 9.62 -3.37 -20.06
C PHE A 105 10.30 -2.60 -18.91
N SER A 106 9.53 -1.96 -18.04
CA SER A 106 10.01 -1.40 -16.81
C SER A 106 10.04 -2.49 -15.74
N LEU A 107 11.24 -2.81 -15.25
CA LEU A 107 11.48 -3.83 -14.22
C LEU A 107 11.10 -3.35 -12.79
N PHE A 108 10.71 -2.08 -12.63
CA PHE A 108 10.31 -1.47 -11.37
C PHE A 108 8.99 -0.71 -11.53
N GLY A 109 7.94 -1.35 -11.02
CA GLY A 109 6.70 -0.79 -10.53
C GLY A 109 6.11 0.44 -11.21
N GLY A 110 5.16 0.21 -12.10
CA GLY A 110 4.11 1.16 -12.42
C GLY A 110 2.78 0.42 -12.27
N ASP A 111 2.00 0.79 -11.28
CA ASP A 111 0.68 0.23 -11.04
C ASP A 111 -0.31 0.75 -12.10
N GLU A 112 -0.50 -0.04 -13.17
CA GLU A 112 -1.76 0.03 -13.92
C GLU A 112 -2.71 -1.01 -13.31
N PRO A 113 -3.92 -0.64 -12.90
CA PRO A 113 -4.90 -1.61 -12.39
C PRO A 113 -5.30 -2.55 -13.52
N SER A 114 -4.88 -3.81 -13.41
CA SER A 114 -5.29 -4.86 -14.33
C SER A 114 -6.81 -5.06 -14.23
N ALA A 115 -7.46 -5.40 -15.36
CA ALA A 115 -8.91 -5.69 -15.43
C ALA A 115 -9.39 -6.73 -14.38
N ALA A 116 -8.49 -7.54 -13.84
CA ALA A 116 -8.77 -8.48 -12.75
C ALA A 116 -8.97 -7.80 -11.38
N THR A 117 -8.33 -6.65 -11.16
CA THR A 117 -8.59 -5.82 -9.98
C THR A 117 -10.01 -5.25 -10.01
N ALA A 118 -10.57 -4.99 -11.22
CA ALA A 118 -11.93 -4.53 -11.37
C ALA A 118 -12.99 -5.61 -11.03
N ILE A 119 -12.71 -6.88 -11.36
CA ILE A 119 -13.67 -7.99 -11.09
C ILE A 119 -13.69 -8.35 -9.60
N GLN A 120 -12.58 -8.26 -8.89
CA GLN A 120 -12.52 -8.47 -7.43
C GLN A 120 -13.08 -7.30 -6.60
N LYS A 121 -13.23 -6.10 -7.17
CA LYS A 121 -13.90 -4.96 -6.52
C LYS A 121 -15.41 -5.16 -6.33
N TYR A 122 -16.04 -6.03 -7.09
CA TYR A 122 -17.45 -6.34 -6.93
C TYR A 122 -17.63 -7.30 -5.74
N GLY A 123 -18.00 -6.74 -4.58
CA GLY A 123 -18.30 -7.49 -3.36
C GLY A 123 -17.46 -7.13 -2.14
N ARG A 124 -16.47 -6.22 -2.27
CA ARG A 124 -15.76 -5.68 -1.10
C ARG A 124 -16.51 -4.48 -0.52
N GLU A 125 -16.37 -4.32 0.77
CA GLU A 125 -16.88 -3.15 1.48
C GLU A 125 -16.05 -1.89 1.16
N THR A 126 -16.68 -0.74 1.27
CA THR A 126 -16.09 0.58 1.02
C THR A 126 -16.68 1.59 2.00
N ALA A 127 -16.12 2.79 2.11
CA ALA A 127 -16.68 3.87 2.91
C ALA A 127 -18.18 4.12 2.62
N THR A 128 -18.62 3.95 1.38
CA THR A 128 -20.02 4.15 1.01
C THR A 128 -20.95 2.99 1.36
N SER A 129 -20.41 1.81 1.64
CA SER A 129 -21.20 0.60 1.96
C SER A 129 -21.36 0.35 3.47
N ILE A 130 -20.45 0.87 4.29
CA ILE A 130 -20.47 0.67 5.75
C ILE A 130 -20.89 1.96 6.45
N PRO A 131 -21.86 1.90 7.37
CA PRO A 131 -22.13 3.02 8.26
C PRO A 131 -20.91 3.33 9.13
N HIS A 132 -20.46 4.57 9.11
CA HIS A 132 -19.32 5.02 9.89
C HIS A 132 -19.56 6.43 10.46
N PHE A 133 -18.74 6.80 11.43
CA PHE A 133 -18.79 8.11 12.09
C PHE A 133 -17.40 8.75 12.04
N TYR A 134 -17.14 9.51 10.98
CA TYR A 134 -15.90 10.25 10.79
C TYR A 134 -16.16 11.75 10.97
N GLN A 135 -15.48 12.35 11.93
CA GLN A 135 -15.79 13.70 12.34
C GLN A 135 -14.56 14.61 12.32
N ASN A 136 -14.67 15.76 11.67
CA ASN A 136 -13.72 16.84 11.83
C ASN A 136 -13.96 17.56 13.17
N VAL A 137 -12.93 17.63 14.01
CA VAL A 137 -12.94 18.34 15.29
C VAL A 137 -12.88 19.84 15.04
N ARG A 138 -13.92 20.57 15.42
CA ARG A 138 -14.04 22.01 15.15
C ARG A 138 -14.14 22.84 16.44
N GLY A 139 -13.40 23.95 16.45
CA GLY A 139 -13.43 24.94 17.50
C GLY A 139 -12.84 24.45 18.83
N ASP A 140 -12.60 25.40 19.75
CA ASP A 140 -11.91 25.14 21.02
C ASP A 140 -12.66 24.17 21.93
N LEU A 141 -14.00 24.27 21.97
CA LEU A 141 -14.81 23.37 22.78
C LEU A 141 -14.78 21.95 22.24
N GLY A 142 -14.89 21.79 20.89
CA GLY A 142 -14.78 20.51 20.24
C GLY A 142 -13.42 19.85 20.49
N LEU A 143 -12.34 20.61 20.38
CA LEU A 143 -10.97 20.13 20.64
C LEU A 143 -10.80 19.70 22.12
N LYS A 144 -11.29 20.47 23.07
CA LYS A 144 -11.24 20.11 24.49
C LYS A 144 -12.01 18.83 24.81
N LEU A 145 -13.19 18.65 24.23
CA LEU A 145 -13.99 17.44 24.42
C LEU A 145 -13.31 16.22 23.75
N PHE A 146 -12.78 16.40 22.55
CA PHE A 146 -12.02 15.38 21.86
C PHE A 146 -10.80 14.92 22.67
N ILE A 147 -9.98 15.85 23.16
CA ILE A 147 -8.80 15.50 23.98
C ILE A 147 -9.19 14.76 25.24
N LYS A 148 -10.27 15.17 25.88
CA LYS A 148 -10.78 14.46 27.07
C LYS A 148 -11.16 13.00 26.72
N GLN A 149 -11.78 12.75 25.58
CA GLN A 149 -12.10 11.39 25.12
C GLN A 149 -10.82 10.63 24.76
N LEU A 150 -9.91 11.25 24.01
CA LEU A 150 -8.64 10.68 23.56
C LEU A 150 -7.79 10.22 24.76
N MET A 151 -7.68 11.01 25.80
CA MET A 151 -6.89 10.71 27.00
C MET A 151 -7.47 9.59 27.88
N ASN A 152 -8.71 9.21 27.66
CA ASN A 152 -9.35 8.08 28.37
C ASN A 152 -9.16 6.74 27.64
N GLN A 153 -8.48 6.75 26.48
CA GLN A 153 -8.25 5.53 25.71
C GLN A 153 -7.02 4.78 26.22
N THR A 154 -6.98 3.49 25.98
CA THR A 154 -5.81 2.63 26.24
C THR A 154 -4.99 2.38 24.99
N SER A 155 -5.60 2.48 23.83
CA SER A 155 -4.99 2.23 22.53
C SER A 155 -5.66 3.11 21.48
N VAL A 156 -4.87 3.83 20.69
CA VAL A 156 -5.36 4.77 19.67
C VAL A 156 -4.49 4.66 18.41
N CYS A 157 -5.14 4.50 17.28
CA CYS A 157 -4.49 4.70 15.99
C CYS A 157 -4.45 6.20 15.67
N PHE A 158 -3.31 6.65 15.16
CA PHE A 158 -3.19 7.98 14.57
C PHE A 158 -2.45 7.89 13.22
N ASP A 159 -2.80 8.82 12.34
CA ASP A 159 -2.18 8.98 11.03
C ASP A 159 -1.99 10.46 10.72
N THR A 160 -0.83 10.85 10.13
CA THR A 160 -0.50 12.24 9.84
C THR A 160 -0.67 12.56 8.37
N GLU A 161 -1.52 13.52 8.06
CA GLU A 161 -1.62 14.12 6.74
C GLU A 161 -0.64 15.28 6.59
N THR A 162 0.12 15.26 5.50
CA THR A 162 1.23 16.19 5.31
C THR A 162 1.28 16.77 3.90
N THR A 163 2.07 17.82 3.72
CA THR A 163 2.26 18.49 2.42
C THR A 163 3.17 17.72 1.45
N GLY A 164 3.82 16.63 1.88
CA GLY A 164 4.74 15.89 1.02
C GLY A 164 5.33 14.64 1.68
N LEU A 165 6.07 13.85 0.89
CA LEU A 165 6.59 12.54 1.30
C LEU A 165 7.90 12.60 2.09
N ASN A 166 8.60 13.74 2.11
CA ASN A 166 9.83 13.87 2.87
C ASN A 166 9.52 14.41 4.28
N PRO A 167 9.61 13.59 5.33
CA PRO A 167 9.20 13.99 6.68
C PRO A 167 10.02 15.16 7.26
N LEU A 168 11.21 15.41 6.75
CA LEU A 168 12.06 16.52 7.20
C LEU A 168 11.58 17.89 6.69
N THR A 169 10.93 17.91 5.55
CA THR A 169 10.43 19.16 4.90
C THR A 169 8.92 19.28 4.93
N ALA A 170 8.21 18.16 5.00
CA ALA A 170 6.76 18.12 5.02
C ALA A 170 6.18 18.85 6.24
N GLU A 171 5.04 19.53 6.05
CA GLU A 171 4.29 20.21 7.11
C GLU A 171 3.00 19.46 7.40
N LEU A 172 2.53 19.50 8.65
CA LEU A 172 1.27 18.92 9.04
C LEU A 172 0.10 19.65 8.35
N VAL A 173 -0.77 18.87 7.75
CA VAL A 173 -2.08 19.31 7.23
C VAL A 173 -3.19 18.89 8.19
N GLY A 174 -3.03 17.73 8.82
CA GLY A 174 -3.92 17.25 9.85
C GLY A 174 -3.43 15.96 10.49
N ILE A 175 -4.16 15.53 11.51
CA ILE A 175 -3.95 14.22 12.15
C ILE A 175 -5.31 13.56 12.33
N ALA A 176 -5.42 12.33 11.85
CA ALA A 176 -6.56 11.47 12.09
C ALA A 176 -6.35 10.58 13.31
N PHE A 177 -7.43 10.22 13.97
CA PHE A 177 -7.42 9.37 15.16
C PHE A 177 -8.58 8.39 15.12
N SER A 178 -8.32 7.12 15.44
CA SER A 178 -9.34 6.10 15.64
C SER A 178 -8.99 5.18 16.81
N TRP A 179 -10.02 4.79 17.58
CA TRP A 179 -9.90 3.82 18.70
C TRP A 179 -11.10 2.88 18.80
N GLU A 180 -11.95 2.94 17.80
CA GLU A 180 -13.13 2.09 17.66
C GLU A 180 -13.42 1.89 16.17
N ALA A 181 -13.72 0.68 15.74
CA ALA A 181 -14.02 0.39 14.34
C ALA A 181 -15.17 1.27 13.82
N HIS A 182 -15.01 1.77 12.60
CA HIS A 182 -15.94 2.64 11.89
C HIS A 182 -16.19 3.99 12.57
N LYS A 183 -15.23 4.44 13.39
CA LYS A 183 -15.32 5.71 14.08
C LYS A 183 -13.95 6.37 14.21
N GLY A 184 -13.91 7.65 13.92
CA GLY A 184 -12.68 8.41 14.10
C GLY A 184 -12.87 9.91 13.97
N PHE A 185 -11.77 10.61 14.18
CA PHE A 185 -11.74 12.06 14.29
C PHE A 185 -10.56 12.62 13.52
N TYR A 186 -10.77 13.75 12.89
CA TYR A 186 -9.73 14.49 12.19
C TYR A 186 -9.51 15.84 12.84
N VAL A 187 -8.27 16.19 13.13
CA VAL A 187 -7.85 17.51 13.60
C VAL A 187 -7.05 18.20 12.50
N SER A 188 -7.63 19.22 11.87
CA SER A 188 -6.96 19.99 10.81
C SER A 188 -5.95 20.97 11.39
N PHE A 189 -4.81 21.12 10.72
CA PHE A 189 -3.72 22.01 11.11
C PHE A 189 -3.65 23.25 10.21
N PRO A 190 -3.38 24.44 10.80
CA PRO A 190 -3.18 25.66 10.04
C PRO A 190 -1.90 25.63 9.19
N GLU A 191 -1.80 26.51 8.20
CA GLU A 191 -0.61 26.62 7.35
C GLU A 191 0.58 27.24 8.08
N SER A 192 0.30 28.19 8.99
CA SER A 192 1.35 28.82 9.79
C SER A 192 2.01 27.78 10.69
N PHE A 193 3.34 27.67 10.60
CA PHE A 193 4.10 26.74 11.44
C PHE A 193 3.92 27.04 12.93
N ASP A 194 3.91 28.31 13.31
CA ASP A 194 3.75 28.71 14.70
C ASP A 194 2.36 28.36 15.24
N ASP A 195 1.31 28.54 14.44
CA ASP A 195 -0.05 28.15 14.82
C ASP A 195 -0.20 26.63 14.86
N ALA A 196 0.43 25.91 13.93
CA ALA A 196 0.49 24.46 13.94
C ALA A 196 1.25 23.93 15.17
N GLN A 197 2.35 24.62 15.57
CA GLN A 197 3.10 24.30 16.77
C GLN A 197 2.24 24.53 18.03
N ASN A 198 1.45 25.62 18.09
CA ASN A 198 0.55 25.87 19.18
C ASN A 198 -0.56 24.82 19.30
N LEU A 199 -1.10 24.37 18.16
CA LEU A 199 -2.13 23.33 18.13
C LEU A 199 -1.59 21.96 18.55
N ILE A 200 -0.41 21.57 18.07
CA ILE A 200 0.17 20.27 18.44
C ILE A 200 0.55 20.19 19.93
N GLU A 201 0.88 21.34 20.56
CA GLU A 201 1.12 21.41 22.01
C GLU A 201 -0.11 20.98 22.81
N VAL A 202 -1.30 21.26 22.31
CA VAL A 202 -2.55 20.84 22.97
C VAL A 202 -2.74 19.32 22.87
N LEU A 203 -2.17 18.67 21.83
CA LEU A 203 -2.18 17.22 21.65
C LEU A 203 -0.96 16.51 22.27
N ARG A 204 0.07 17.26 22.72
CA ARG A 204 1.28 16.72 23.37
C ARG A 204 0.97 15.73 24.49
N PRO A 205 0.00 15.98 25.41
CA PRO A 205 -0.30 15.02 26.47
C PRO A 205 -0.66 13.63 25.97
N PHE A 206 -1.33 13.53 24.83
CA PHE A 206 -1.64 12.24 24.22
C PHE A 206 -0.37 11.56 23.68
N PHE A 207 0.42 12.27 22.88
CA PHE A 207 1.61 11.67 22.28
C PHE A 207 2.64 11.23 23.31
N GLU A 208 2.77 11.97 24.41
CA GLU A 208 3.70 11.66 25.49
C GLU A 208 3.12 10.76 26.59
N ALA A 209 1.84 10.39 26.52
CA ALA A 209 1.23 9.47 27.48
C ALA A 209 1.86 8.07 27.39
N THR A 210 2.43 7.59 28.48
CA THR A 210 3.12 6.29 28.55
C THR A 210 2.15 5.11 28.70
N HIS A 211 0.91 5.36 29.09
CA HIS A 211 -0.13 4.36 29.32
C HIS A 211 -1.03 4.11 28.09
N ILE A 212 -0.96 4.98 27.07
CA ILE A 212 -1.74 4.84 25.85
C ILE A 212 -0.85 4.24 24.75
N GLU A 213 -1.27 3.14 24.18
CA GLU A 213 -0.63 2.56 23.00
C GLU A 213 -0.95 3.41 21.76
N LYS A 214 0.07 3.72 20.97
CA LYS A 214 -0.06 4.41 19.68
C LYS A 214 0.08 3.41 18.56
N ILE A 215 -0.96 3.30 17.76
CA ILE A 215 -1.01 2.46 16.58
C ILE A 215 -0.82 3.34 15.34
N GLY A 216 -0.17 2.83 14.31
CA GLY A 216 -0.08 3.47 13.00
C GLY A 216 0.45 2.52 11.94
N GLN A 217 0.47 3.00 10.70
CA GLN A 217 1.00 2.31 9.53
C GLN A 217 2.28 3.01 9.08
N ASN A 218 3.45 2.38 9.17
CA ASN A 218 4.74 3.01 8.90
C ASN A 218 5.04 4.20 9.84
N LEU A 219 4.84 3.98 11.13
CA LEU A 219 4.99 4.98 12.20
C LEU A 219 6.29 5.78 12.14
N LYS A 220 7.35 5.23 11.55
CA LYS A 220 8.62 5.94 11.39
C LYS A 220 8.47 7.27 10.66
N TYR A 221 7.57 7.35 9.69
CA TYR A 221 7.27 8.59 8.99
C TYR A 221 6.62 9.61 9.93
N ASP A 222 5.57 9.20 10.62
CA ASP A 222 4.79 10.07 11.52
C ASP A 222 5.64 10.56 12.70
N LEU A 223 6.44 9.68 13.28
CA LEU A 223 7.35 10.06 14.37
C LEU A 223 8.36 11.12 13.92
N LYS A 224 8.90 11.05 12.69
CA LYS A 224 9.80 12.07 12.14
C LYS A 224 9.08 13.39 11.89
N VAL A 225 7.86 13.35 11.38
CA VAL A 225 7.03 14.56 11.20
C VAL A 225 6.74 15.20 12.56
N LEU A 226 6.29 14.44 13.55
CA LEU A 226 5.99 14.92 14.90
C LEU A 226 7.24 15.47 15.60
N HIS A 227 8.41 14.84 15.38
CA HIS A 227 9.67 15.32 15.97
C HIS A 227 10.05 16.73 15.47
N LYS A 228 9.73 17.08 14.22
CA LYS A 228 9.89 18.45 13.68
C LYS A 228 9.11 19.47 14.52
N TYR A 229 7.97 19.08 15.06
CA TYR A 229 7.14 19.88 15.97
C TYR A 229 7.52 19.66 17.44
N LYS A 230 8.68 19.09 17.73
CA LYS A 230 9.21 18.85 19.09
C LYS A 230 8.32 17.93 19.94
N ILE A 231 7.58 17.04 19.31
CA ILE A 231 6.82 15.99 19.99
C ILE A 231 7.67 14.72 20.03
N ASP A 232 7.86 14.20 21.25
CA ASP A 232 8.47 12.87 21.48
C ASP A 232 7.37 11.88 21.83
N VAL A 233 7.08 10.96 20.92
CA VAL A 233 6.02 9.97 21.12
C VAL A 233 6.49 8.91 22.12
N LYS A 234 5.78 8.80 23.24
CA LYS A 234 6.08 7.87 24.34
C LYS A 234 5.02 6.79 24.47
N GLY A 235 5.32 5.78 25.28
CA GLY A 235 4.45 4.63 25.50
C GLY A 235 4.62 3.53 24.48
N PRO A 236 3.78 2.49 24.56
CA PRO A 236 3.81 1.39 23.59
C PRO A 236 3.48 1.87 22.19
N LEU A 237 4.15 1.29 21.19
CA LEU A 237 3.89 1.52 19.77
C LEU A 237 3.46 0.22 19.14
N PHE A 238 2.57 0.30 18.15
CA PHE A 238 2.19 -0.82 17.29
C PHE A 238 2.15 -0.36 15.83
N ASP A 239 3.09 -0.84 15.02
CA ASP A 239 3.19 -0.55 13.59
C ASP A 239 2.62 -1.71 12.78
N THR A 240 1.53 -1.48 12.05
CA THR A 240 0.84 -2.52 11.28
C THR A 240 1.65 -3.00 10.08
N MET A 241 2.50 -2.15 9.48
CA MET A 241 3.39 -2.55 8.39
C MET A 241 4.44 -3.54 8.89
N ILE A 242 5.08 -3.26 10.02
CA ILE A 242 6.09 -4.12 10.63
C ILE A 242 5.46 -5.41 11.16
N ALA A 243 4.28 -5.31 11.78
CA ALA A 243 3.54 -6.48 12.23
C ALA A 243 3.28 -7.45 11.08
N HIS A 244 2.75 -6.93 9.97
CA HIS A 244 2.47 -7.76 8.81
C HIS A 244 3.75 -8.30 8.14
N TYR A 245 4.85 -7.56 8.15
CA TYR A 245 6.14 -8.07 7.65
C TYR A 245 6.58 -9.33 8.40
N LEU A 246 6.37 -9.38 9.73
CA LEU A 246 6.70 -10.56 10.54
C LEU A 246 5.73 -11.73 10.34
N ILE A 247 4.49 -11.46 9.94
CA ILE A 247 3.46 -12.46 9.68
C ILE A 247 3.64 -13.06 8.28
N ASN A 248 3.89 -12.22 7.27
CA ASN A 248 3.99 -12.63 5.87
C ASN A 248 4.95 -11.72 5.10
N ALA A 249 6.25 -12.01 5.16
CA ALA A 249 7.32 -11.20 4.57
C ALA A 249 7.25 -11.08 3.02
N ASP A 250 6.65 -12.06 2.35
CA ASP A 250 6.61 -12.11 0.88
C ASP A 250 5.47 -11.29 0.26
N MET A 251 4.55 -10.81 1.09
CA MET A 251 3.42 -10.02 0.63
C MET A 251 3.73 -8.52 0.65
N ARG A 252 2.97 -7.71 -0.09
CA ARG A 252 3.04 -6.24 0.03
C ARG A 252 2.43 -5.80 1.35
N HIS A 253 3.05 -4.78 1.98
CA HIS A 253 2.67 -4.29 3.31
C HIS A 253 1.99 -2.91 3.27
N ASN A 254 1.61 -2.42 2.08
CA ASN A 254 0.85 -1.17 1.97
C ASN A 254 -0.61 -1.37 2.44
N MET A 255 -1.16 -0.36 3.07
CA MET A 255 -2.46 -0.40 3.74
C MET A 255 -3.59 -0.89 2.83
N ASP A 256 -3.65 -0.43 1.57
CA ASP A 256 -4.69 -0.85 0.62
C ASP A 256 -4.73 -2.38 0.45
N VAL A 257 -3.55 -3.00 0.22
CA VAL A 257 -3.45 -4.46 0.07
C VAL A 257 -3.82 -5.17 1.37
N LEU A 258 -3.44 -4.62 2.51
CA LEU A 258 -3.77 -5.19 3.82
C LEU A 258 -5.27 -5.11 4.10
N ALA A 259 -5.90 -3.96 3.84
CA ALA A 259 -7.35 -3.78 3.99
C ALA A 259 -8.14 -4.73 3.08
N GLU A 260 -7.71 -4.83 1.82
CA GLU A 260 -8.34 -5.74 0.87
C GLU A 260 -8.22 -7.21 1.27
N THR A 261 -7.09 -7.60 1.84
CA THR A 261 -6.79 -9.00 2.18
C THR A 261 -7.41 -9.43 3.49
N TYR A 262 -7.29 -8.60 4.53
CA TYR A 262 -7.64 -8.99 5.89
C TYR A 262 -8.99 -8.47 6.36
N LEU A 263 -9.47 -7.35 5.77
CA LEU A 263 -10.75 -6.74 6.15
C LEU A 263 -11.82 -6.85 5.05
N ASN A 264 -11.49 -7.42 3.88
CA ASN A 264 -12.36 -7.43 2.70
C ASN A 264 -12.88 -6.02 2.34
N TYR A 265 -12.03 -5.01 2.51
CA TYR A 265 -12.36 -3.60 2.36
C TYR A 265 -11.49 -2.93 1.30
N THR A 266 -12.07 -2.08 0.46
CA THR A 266 -11.34 -1.28 -0.53
C THR A 266 -11.30 0.18 -0.06
N PRO A 267 -10.14 0.70 0.37
CA PRO A 267 -9.97 2.09 0.81
C PRO A 267 -10.15 3.09 -0.32
N ILE A 268 -10.40 4.34 0.04
CA ILE A 268 -10.42 5.47 -0.88
C ILE A 268 -9.00 5.67 -1.44
N PRO A 269 -8.78 5.56 -2.76
CA PRO A 269 -7.45 5.78 -3.31
C PRO A 269 -7.03 7.25 -3.16
N ILE A 270 -5.77 7.49 -2.78
CA ILE A 270 -5.22 8.86 -2.70
C ILE A 270 -5.35 9.63 -4.03
N THR A 271 -5.36 8.92 -5.15
CA THR A 271 -5.56 9.51 -6.48
C THR A 271 -6.93 10.13 -6.69
N ASP A 272 -7.94 9.67 -5.94
CA ASP A 272 -9.29 10.24 -5.99
C ASP A 272 -9.38 11.53 -5.18
N LEU A 273 -8.42 11.72 -4.26
CA LEU A 273 -8.33 12.90 -3.41
C LEU A 273 -7.51 14.02 -4.07
N ILE A 274 -6.27 13.72 -4.49
CA ILE A 274 -5.31 14.70 -5.01
C ILE A 274 -5.00 14.54 -6.51
N GLY A 275 -5.60 13.58 -7.18
CA GLY A 275 -5.34 13.29 -8.59
C GLY A 275 -4.11 12.43 -8.83
N LYS A 276 -3.90 12.07 -10.09
CA LYS A 276 -2.74 11.26 -10.51
C LYS A 276 -1.44 12.07 -10.40
N LYS A 277 -0.33 11.36 -10.10
CA LYS A 277 1.01 11.97 -10.01
C LYS A 277 1.36 12.73 -11.30
N GLY A 278 1.67 14.01 -11.17
CA GLY A 278 2.01 14.89 -12.31
C GLY A 278 1.87 16.36 -11.98
N LYS A 279 1.96 17.22 -13.02
CA LYS A 279 1.90 18.68 -12.85
C LYS A 279 0.57 19.21 -12.28
N ASN A 280 -0.50 18.45 -12.43
CA ASN A 280 -1.86 18.82 -11.98
C ASN A 280 -2.24 18.12 -10.67
N GLN A 281 -1.30 17.47 -9.98
CA GLN A 281 -1.57 16.86 -8.68
C GLN A 281 -1.77 17.97 -7.65
N LEU A 282 -2.88 17.89 -6.92
CA LEU A 282 -3.20 18.84 -5.85
C LEU A 282 -2.32 18.57 -4.62
N SER A 283 -2.10 19.62 -3.83
CA SER A 283 -1.60 19.46 -2.46
C SER A 283 -2.73 18.97 -1.54
N MET A 284 -2.40 18.25 -0.48
CA MET A 284 -3.38 17.89 0.56
C MET A 284 -4.09 19.11 1.16
N ARG A 285 -3.44 20.28 1.20
CA ARG A 285 -4.05 21.54 1.66
C ARG A 285 -5.13 22.09 0.73
N GLU A 286 -5.13 21.70 -0.55
CA GLU A 286 -6.11 22.15 -1.53
C GLU A 286 -7.37 21.25 -1.56
N VAL A 287 -7.35 20.17 -0.83
CA VAL A 287 -8.49 19.25 -0.71
C VAL A 287 -9.52 19.82 0.26
N SER A 288 -10.81 19.69 -0.06
CA SER A 288 -11.86 20.12 0.86
C SER A 288 -11.80 19.34 2.18
N ILE A 289 -12.10 20.04 3.27
CA ILE A 289 -11.98 19.47 4.62
C ILE A 289 -12.88 18.23 4.83
N GLU A 290 -14.02 18.18 4.14
CA GLU A 290 -14.93 17.04 4.20
C GLU A 290 -14.28 15.80 3.57
N LYS A 291 -13.72 15.94 2.35
CA LYS A 291 -13.05 14.82 1.67
C LYS A 291 -11.78 14.39 2.39
N LEU A 292 -11.02 15.36 2.89
CA LEU A 292 -9.80 15.07 3.64
C LEU A 292 -10.10 14.38 4.96
N THR A 293 -11.18 14.78 5.65
CA THR A 293 -11.65 14.11 6.87
C THR A 293 -12.04 12.66 6.59
N GLU A 294 -12.80 12.43 5.52
CA GLU A 294 -13.27 11.10 5.13
C GLU A 294 -12.08 10.18 4.83
N TYR A 295 -11.15 10.64 4.02
CA TYR A 295 -9.95 9.89 3.65
C TYR A 295 -9.04 9.60 4.87
N ALA A 296 -8.62 10.64 5.57
CA ALA A 296 -7.64 10.48 6.65
C ALA A 296 -8.18 9.64 7.83
N VAL A 297 -9.47 9.80 8.15
CA VAL A 297 -10.07 9.01 9.22
C VAL A 297 -10.31 7.57 8.79
N GLU A 298 -10.62 7.32 7.52
CA GLU A 298 -10.67 5.97 6.95
C GLU A 298 -9.32 5.26 7.13
N ASP A 299 -8.20 5.93 6.81
CA ASP A 299 -6.85 5.37 6.95
C ASP A 299 -6.53 5.02 8.41
N ALA A 300 -6.88 5.89 9.36
CA ALA A 300 -6.70 5.62 10.79
C ALA A 300 -7.60 4.49 11.30
N ASP A 301 -8.85 4.41 10.84
CA ASP A 301 -9.81 3.36 11.22
C ASP A 301 -9.37 1.99 10.68
N ILE A 302 -9.04 1.90 9.40
CA ILE A 302 -8.54 0.67 8.77
C ILE A 302 -7.28 0.19 9.51
N THR A 303 -6.34 1.09 9.79
CA THR A 303 -5.11 0.77 10.51
C THR A 303 -5.40 0.27 11.93
N TYR A 304 -6.38 0.85 12.63
CA TYR A 304 -6.83 0.36 13.94
C TYR A 304 -7.41 -1.06 13.86
N GLN A 305 -8.24 -1.34 12.87
CA GLN A 305 -8.83 -2.66 12.65
C GLN A 305 -7.76 -3.70 12.30
N LEU A 306 -6.82 -3.35 11.40
CA LEU A 306 -5.68 -4.20 11.04
C LEU A 306 -4.80 -4.51 12.26
N ALA A 307 -4.53 -3.52 13.13
CA ALA A 307 -3.77 -3.76 14.34
C ALA A 307 -4.43 -4.78 15.26
N SER A 308 -5.75 -4.72 15.39
CA SER A 308 -6.52 -5.69 16.19
C SER A 308 -6.40 -7.11 15.62
N HIS A 309 -6.39 -7.25 14.30
CA HIS A 309 -6.19 -8.51 13.60
C HIS A 309 -4.75 -9.02 13.77
N PHE A 310 -3.75 -8.20 13.50
CA PHE A 310 -2.33 -8.59 13.53
C PHE A 310 -1.79 -8.88 14.93
N LYS A 311 -2.32 -8.28 15.98
CA LYS A 311 -1.97 -8.64 17.37
C LYS A 311 -2.22 -10.12 17.66
N LYS A 312 -3.32 -10.64 17.14
CA LYS A 312 -3.64 -12.08 17.26
C LYS A 312 -2.69 -12.91 16.42
N GLU A 313 -2.49 -12.55 15.15
CA GLU A 313 -1.62 -13.33 14.25
C GLU A 313 -0.15 -13.35 14.72
N LEU A 314 0.40 -12.24 15.23
CA LEU A 314 1.74 -12.21 15.82
C LEU A 314 1.89 -13.17 17.02
N THR A 315 0.80 -13.35 17.79
CA THR A 315 0.78 -14.27 18.91
C THR A 315 0.75 -15.71 18.42
N ASP A 316 -0.11 -16.01 17.45
CA ASP A 316 -0.28 -17.33 16.86
C ASP A 316 1.00 -17.78 16.11
N ALA A 317 1.71 -16.83 15.47
CA ALA A 317 3.00 -17.06 14.79
C ALA A 317 4.22 -17.06 15.73
N GLU A 318 4.04 -16.88 17.04
CA GLU A 318 5.11 -16.79 18.05
C GLU A 318 6.13 -15.65 17.80
N THR A 319 5.80 -14.66 16.95
CA THR A 319 6.68 -13.54 16.58
C THR A 319 6.46 -12.28 17.41
N LEU A 320 5.48 -12.26 18.30
CA LEU A 320 5.15 -11.10 19.15
C LEU A 320 6.34 -10.65 20.02
N LYS A 321 7.16 -11.59 20.49
CA LYS A 321 8.35 -11.25 21.28
C LYS A 321 9.40 -10.52 20.42
N LEU A 322 9.63 -10.98 19.19
CA LEU A 322 10.53 -10.34 18.24
C LEU A 322 10.02 -8.92 17.91
N PHE A 323 8.73 -8.80 17.60
CA PHE A 323 8.08 -7.52 17.34
C PHE A 323 8.32 -6.51 18.46
N ASN A 324 8.04 -6.88 19.71
CA ASN A 324 8.13 -5.97 20.85
C ASN A 324 9.57 -5.69 21.31
N ALA A 325 10.47 -6.67 21.22
CA ALA A 325 11.81 -6.54 21.77
C ALA A 325 12.83 -5.99 20.78
N ILE A 326 12.60 -6.11 19.48
CA ILE A 326 13.56 -5.72 18.44
C ILE A 326 12.92 -4.74 17.44
N GLU A 327 11.86 -5.14 16.74
CA GLU A 327 11.35 -4.38 15.60
C GLU A 327 10.78 -3.02 16.00
N ILE A 328 9.93 -2.98 17.01
CA ILE A 328 9.32 -1.71 17.49
C ILE A 328 10.36 -0.75 18.08
N PRO A 329 11.31 -1.18 18.93
CA PRO A 329 12.40 -0.30 19.38
C PRO A 329 13.23 0.29 18.24
N LEU A 330 13.46 -0.46 17.14
CA LEU A 330 14.20 0.03 15.98
C LEU A 330 13.49 1.17 15.25
N VAL A 331 12.17 1.27 15.30
CA VAL A 331 11.39 2.37 14.68
C VAL A 331 11.88 3.75 15.15
N LYS A 332 12.28 3.85 16.43
CA LYS A 332 12.77 5.11 17.01
C LYS A 332 14.26 5.38 16.71
N VAL A 333 15.00 4.37 16.28
CA VAL A 333 16.44 4.46 16.01
C VAL A 333 16.71 4.78 14.55
N LEU A 334 15.89 4.26 13.65
CA LEU A 334 16.01 4.38 12.19
C LEU A 334 15.23 5.58 11.64
#